data_88b7ab294c6a40609289831c9e69859f
#
_entry.id   88b7ab294c6a40609289831c9e69859f
#
_cell.length_a   1.000
_cell.length_b   1.000
_cell.length_c   1.000
_cell.angle_alpha   90.00
_cell.angle_beta   90.00
_cell.angle_gamma   90.00
#
_symmetry.space_group_name_H-M   'P 1'
#
loop_
_entity.id
_entity.type
_entity.pdbx_description
1 polymer ?
#
loop_
_entity_poly.entity_id
_entity_poly.type
_entity_poly.pdbx_seq_one_letter_code
_entity_poly.pdbx_strand_id
1 'polypeptide(L)'
;MLLKNVKFIILIILFYQTPVNSKSVSFDDFNSKNLSRYFSGIVAYENKDNSSALNFFNSSKILLDQHDPFLKRYIYSLVLENKISQAINIIKRNKNKNNTDYFDAHLLLIIDYLKKK
;
A
#
# COMPACT_ATOMS: atom_id res chain seq x y z
N MET A 1 46.36 29.21 -9.48
CA MET A 1 46.00 28.85 -8.08
C MET A 1 44.51 28.69 -7.85
N LEU A 2 43.66 29.50 -8.45
CA LEU A 2 42.19 29.43 -8.34
C LEU A 2 41.59 28.09 -8.85
N LEU A 3 42.03 27.57 -9.98
CA LEU A 3 41.47 26.32 -10.56
C LEU A 3 41.71 25.05 -9.71
N LYS A 4 42.80 25.02 -8.94
CA LYS A 4 43.10 23.92 -8.01
C LYS A 4 42.13 23.91 -6.84
N ASN A 5 41.76 25.06 -6.33
CA ASN A 5 40.82 25.19 -5.20
C ASN A 5 39.40 24.87 -5.61
N VAL A 6 38.98 25.20 -6.84
CA VAL A 6 37.63 24.86 -7.37
C VAL A 6 37.46 23.35 -7.50
N LYS A 7 38.47 22.61 -7.97
CA LYS A 7 38.41 21.15 -8.03
C LYS A 7 38.27 20.50 -6.64
N PHE A 8 38.93 21.08 -5.64
CA PHE A 8 38.83 20.58 -4.27
C PHE A 8 37.46 20.84 -3.64
N ILE A 9 36.86 22.00 -3.92
CA ILE A 9 35.49 22.34 -3.48
C ILE A 9 34.45 21.42 -4.12
N ILE A 10 34.56 21.13 -5.42
CA ILE A 10 33.67 20.20 -6.12
C ILE A 10 33.81 18.80 -5.55
N LEU A 11 35.00 18.35 -5.20
CA LEU A 11 35.23 17.06 -4.56
C LEU A 11 34.55 16.96 -3.19
N ILE A 12 34.63 18.03 -2.39
CA ILE A 12 33.96 18.08 -1.07
C ILE A 12 32.43 18.01 -1.22
N ILE A 13 31.84 18.73 -2.18
CA ILE A 13 30.40 18.73 -2.44
C ILE A 13 29.91 17.33 -2.84
N LEU A 14 30.70 16.55 -3.57
CA LEU A 14 30.38 15.17 -3.95
C LEU A 14 30.34 14.20 -2.74
N PHE A 15 31.06 14.52 -1.65
CA PHE A 15 31.05 13.71 -0.42
C PHE A 15 29.91 14.07 0.55
N TYR A 16 29.24 15.22 0.37
CA TYR A 16 28.04 15.59 1.13
C TYR A 16 26.75 15.03 0.53
N GLN A 17 26.79 13.85 -0.07
CA GLN A 17 25.56 13.12 -0.40
C GLN A 17 24.97 12.64 0.92
N THR A 18 23.90 13.29 1.35
CA THR A 18 23.08 12.81 2.46
C THR A 18 22.71 11.36 2.20
N PRO A 19 22.89 10.44 3.16
CA PRO A 19 22.43 9.08 2.98
C PRO A 19 20.91 9.14 2.72
N VAL A 20 20.52 8.76 1.53
CA VAL A 20 19.11 8.51 1.25
C VAL A 20 18.72 7.37 2.18
N ASN A 21 18.01 7.68 3.25
CA ASN A 21 17.33 6.67 4.07
C ASN A 21 16.26 6.04 3.20
N SER A 22 16.66 5.12 2.35
CA SER A 22 15.73 4.17 1.77
C SER A 22 15.25 3.32 2.93
N LYS A 23 13.97 3.46 3.30
CA LYS A 23 13.30 2.46 4.12
C LYS A 23 13.61 1.12 3.46
N SER A 24 14.35 0.27 4.15
CA SER A 24 14.57 -1.10 3.69
C SER A 24 13.20 -1.77 3.71
N VAL A 25 12.55 -1.81 2.56
CA VAL A 25 11.42 -2.73 2.34
C VAL A 25 12.00 -4.11 2.57
N SER A 26 11.49 -4.85 3.54
CA SER A 26 11.99 -6.19 3.78
C SER A 26 11.66 -7.01 2.53
N PHE A 27 12.67 -7.40 1.78
CA PHE A 27 12.49 -8.21 0.55
C PHE A 27 11.77 -9.52 0.84
N ASP A 28 11.74 -9.99 2.09
CA ASP A 28 11.03 -11.20 2.51
C ASP A 28 9.51 -11.10 2.32
N ASP A 29 8.91 -9.93 2.44
CA ASP A 29 7.48 -9.73 2.24
C ASP A 29 7.08 -9.82 0.77
N PHE A 30 7.97 -9.39 -0.14
CA PHE A 30 7.82 -9.48 -1.59
C PHE A 30 8.36 -10.81 -2.18
N ASN A 31 8.34 -11.89 -1.41
CA ASN A 31 8.72 -13.18 -1.92
C ASN A 31 7.77 -13.68 -3.03
N SER A 32 8.24 -14.62 -3.83
CA SER A 32 7.50 -15.15 -4.99
C SER A 32 6.11 -15.68 -4.61
N LYS A 33 5.95 -16.26 -3.43
CA LYS A 33 4.68 -16.81 -2.94
C LYS A 33 3.66 -15.72 -2.66
N ASN A 34 4.05 -14.64 -1.97
CA ASN A 34 3.16 -13.52 -1.68
C ASN A 34 2.79 -12.75 -2.96
N LEU A 35 3.77 -12.54 -3.85
CA LEU A 35 3.53 -11.89 -5.13
C LEU A 35 2.62 -12.72 -6.03
N SER A 36 2.85 -14.03 -6.13
CA SER A 36 1.99 -14.93 -6.92
C SER A 36 0.54 -14.87 -6.45
N ARG A 37 0.30 -14.93 -5.13
CA ARG A 37 -1.03 -14.81 -4.55
C ARG A 37 -1.66 -13.45 -4.83
N TYR A 38 -0.90 -12.38 -4.70
CA TYR A 38 -1.37 -11.04 -5.01
C TYR A 38 -1.79 -10.93 -6.48
N PHE A 39 -0.97 -11.38 -7.41
CA PHE A 39 -1.31 -11.36 -8.84
C PHE A 39 -2.50 -12.26 -9.17
N SER A 40 -2.60 -13.44 -8.55
CA SER A 40 -3.80 -14.29 -8.68
C SER A 40 -5.06 -13.57 -8.19
N GLY A 41 -4.94 -12.83 -7.10
CA GLY A 41 -6.02 -11.98 -6.60
C GLY A 41 -6.43 -10.88 -7.58
N ILE A 42 -5.47 -10.23 -8.24
CA ILE A 42 -5.74 -9.22 -9.29
C ILE A 42 -6.50 -9.88 -10.45
N VAL A 43 -6.02 -11.00 -10.95
CA VAL A 43 -6.67 -11.72 -12.07
C VAL A 43 -8.10 -12.11 -11.72
N ALA A 44 -8.33 -12.68 -10.53
CA ALA A 44 -9.67 -13.02 -10.07
C ALA A 44 -10.57 -11.78 -9.95
N TYR A 45 -10.04 -10.69 -9.39
CA TYR A 45 -10.76 -9.42 -9.24
C TYR A 45 -11.19 -8.84 -10.60
N GLU A 46 -10.30 -8.80 -11.59
CA GLU A 46 -10.62 -8.31 -12.94
C GLU A 46 -11.64 -9.20 -13.65
N ASN A 47 -11.65 -10.51 -13.37
CA ASN A 47 -12.62 -11.47 -13.88
C ASN A 47 -13.96 -11.46 -13.08
N LYS A 48 -14.14 -10.54 -12.10
CA LYS A 48 -15.32 -10.43 -11.25
C LYS A 48 -15.55 -11.64 -10.33
N ASP A 49 -14.56 -12.50 -10.15
CA ASP A 49 -14.58 -13.55 -9.14
C ASP A 49 -14.11 -12.96 -7.79
N ASN A 50 -15.02 -12.26 -7.14
CA ASN A 50 -14.72 -11.51 -5.92
C ASN A 50 -14.35 -12.42 -4.76
N SER A 51 -14.95 -13.61 -4.67
CA SER A 51 -14.65 -14.58 -3.63
C SER A 51 -13.22 -15.10 -3.72
N SER A 52 -12.81 -15.56 -4.90
CA SER A 52 -11.42 -15.98 -5.14
C SER A 52 -10.44 -14.84 -4.96
N ALA A 53 -10.78 -13.64 -5.46
CA ALA A 53 -9.95 -12.45 -5.27
C ALA A 53 -9.69 -12.17 -3.79
N LEU A 54 -10.75 -12.18 -2.97
CA LEU A 54 -10.64 -11.96 -1.54
C LEU A 54 -9.80 -13.03 -0.84
N ASN A 55 -9.93 -14.30 -1.23
CA ASN A 55 -9.13 -15.40 -0.69
C ASN A 55 -7.64 -15.24 -0.99
N PHE A 56 -7.30 -14.88 -2.22
CA PHE A 56 -5.92 -14.60 -2.62
C PHE A 56 -5.34 -13.38 -1.90
N PHE A 57 -6.10 -12.28 -1.81
CA PHE A 57 -5.68 -11.09 -1.07
C PHE A 57 -5.53 -11.37 0.43
N ASN A 58 -6.41 -12.16 1.03
CA ASN A 58 -6.25 -12.61 2.42
C ASN A 58 -4.94 -13.37 2.65
N SER A 59 -4.53 -14.17 1.66
CA SER A 59 -3.31 -14.98 1.74
C SER A 59 -2.01 -14.17 1.53
N SER A 60 -2.14 -12.92 1.06
CA SER A 60 -1.02 -11.99 0.80
C SER A 60 -1.12 -10.69 1.61
N LYS A 61 -1.84 -10.71 2.74
CA LYS A 61 -2.07 -9.54 3.61
C LYS A 61 -0.81 -8.83 4.09
N ILE A 62 0.31 -9.51 4.14
CA ILE A 62 1.58 -8.93 4.51
C ILE A 62 1.97 -7.74 3.61
N LEU A 63 1.47 -7.71 2.37
CA LEU A 63 1.71 -6.64 1.42
C LEU A 63 0.82 -5.39 1.63
N LEU A 64 -0.19 -5.46 2.52
CA LEU A 64 -1.14 -4.35 2.75
C LEU A 64 -0.47 -3.03 3.15
N ASP A 65 0.56 -3.13 3.98
CA ASP A 65 1.26 -1.95 4.50
C ASP A 65 2.35 -1.43 3.57
N GLN A 66 2.62 -2.16 2.49
CA GLN A 66 3.76 -1.92 1.62
C GLN A 66 3.36 -1.48 0.20
N HIS A 67 2.07 -1.64 -0.15
CA HIS A 67 1.60 -1.40 -1.51
C HIS A 67 0.17 -0.84 -1.51
N ASP A 68 0.05 0.48 -1.69
CA ASP A 68 -1.25 1.19 -1.64
C ASP A 68 -2.31 0.63 -2.60
N PRO A 69 -2.00 0.27 -3.87
CA PRO A 69 -2.97 -0.35 -4.76
C PRO A 69 -3.52 -1.68 -4.26
N PHE A 70 -2.73 -2.43 -3.46
CA PHE A 70 -3.20 -3.66 -2.82
C PHE A 70 -4.29 -3.36 -1.78
N LEU A 71 -4.05 -2.39 -0.90
CA LEU A 71 -5.01 -2.01 0.14
C LEU A 71 -6.36 -1.63 -0.47
N LYS A 72 -6.36 -0.82 -1.52
CA LYS A 72 -7.58 -0.40 -2.22
C LYS A 72 -8.35 -1.58 -2.79
N ARG A 73 -7.71 -2.49 -3.53
CA ARG A 73 -8.35 -3.69 -4.09
C ARG A 73 -8.88 -4.62 -3.02
N TYR A 74 -8.14 -4.77 -1.91
CA TYR A 74 -8.56 -5.58 -0.79
C TYR A 74 -9.84 -5.04 -0.14
N ILE A 75 -9.91 -3.71 0.08
CA ILE A 75 -11.10 -3.05 0.62
C ILE A 75 -12.29 -3.25 -0.32
N TYR A 76 -12.11 -3.06 -1.63
CA TYR A 76 -13.19 -3.30 -2.59
C TYR A 76 -13.66 -4.75 -2.60
N SER A 77 -12.75 -5.72 -2.56
CA SER A 77 -13.13 -7.14 -2.50
C SER A 77 -13.92 -7.47 -1.24
N LEU A 78 -13.61 -6.86 -0.09
CA LEU A 78 -14.39 -6.99 1.12
C LEU A 78 -15.81 -6.42 0.98
N VAL A 79 -15.93 -5.26 0.35
CA VAL A 79 -17.25 -4.62 0.11
C VAL A 79 -18.10 -5.47 -0.82
N LEU A 80 -17.52 -5.96 -1.92
CA LEU A 80 -18.20 -6.80 -2.90
C LEU A 80 -18.65 -8.15 -2.32
N GLU A 81 -17.93 -8.66 -1.31
CA GLU A 81 -18.29 -9.86 -0.55
C GLU A 81 -19.15 -9.56 0.69
N ASN A 82 -19.80 -8.39 0.75
CA ASN A 82 -20.67 -7.96 1.86
C ASN A 82 -19.97 -7.87 3.24
N LYS A 83 -18.63 -7.83 3.27
CA LYS A 83 -17.84 -7.73 4.50
C LYS A 83 -17.53 -6.27 4.86
N ILE A 84 -18.56 -5.42 4.81
CA ILE A 84 -18.45 -3.95 4.95
C ILE A 84 -17.81 -3.57 6.28
N SER A 85 -18.19 -4.20 7.39
CA SER A 85 -17.62 -3.92 8.71
C SER A 85 -16.11 -4.19 8.77
N GLN A 86 -15.62 -5.21 8.07
CA GLN A 86 -14.19 -5.49 7.99
C GLN A 86 -13.47 -4.43 7.15
N ALA A 87 -14.06 -4.03 6.01
CA ALA A 87 -13.52 -2.95 5.18
C ALA A 87 -13.37 -1.65 5.98
N ILE A 88 -14.40 -1.24 6.71
CA ILE A 88 -14.40 -0.05 7.57
C ILE A 88 -13.32 -0.13 8.65
N ASN A 89 -13.16 -1.29 9.31
CA ASN A 89 -12.14 -1.48 10.33
C ASN A 89 -10.72 -1.36 9.76
N ILE A 90 -10.49 -1.84 8.54
CA ILE A 90 -9.20 -1.71 7.86
C ILE A 90 -8.93 -0.24 7.51
N ILE A 91 -9.91 0.48 6.97
CA ILE A 91 -9.79 1.90 6.67
C ILE A 91 -9.44 2.68 7.95
N LYS A 92 -10.15 2.45 9.05
CA LYS A 92 -9.90 3.13 10.33
C LYS A 92 -8.49 2.87 10.87
N ARG A 93 -7.99 1.63 10.77
CA ARG A 93 -6.63 1.28 11.22
C ARG A 93 -5.55 1.94 10.37
N ASN A 94 -5.81 2.18 9.11
CA ASN A 94 -4.87 2.78 8.17
C ASN A 94 -5.06 4.29 7.97
N LYS A 95 -5.99 4.93 8.71
CA LYS A 95 -6.34 6.35 8.55
C LYS A 95 -5.14 7.30 8.66
N ASN A 96 -4.15 6.96 9.46
CA ASN A 96 -2.93 7.77 9.64
C ASN A 96 -1.89 7.54 8.52
N LYS A 97 -2.14 6.63 7.61
CA LYS A 97 -1.33 6.38 6.42
C LYS A 97 -2.06 7.01 5.23
N ASN A 98 -1.37 7.77 4.41
CA ASN A 98 -1.94 8.46 3.24
C ASN A 98 -2.58 7.50 2.22
N ASN A 99 -2.42 6.21 2.39
CA ASN A 99 -2.91 5.18 1.48
C ASN A 99 -4.42 4.89 1.56
N THR A 100 -5.14 5.48 2.52
CA THR A 100 -6.61 5.42 2.62
C THR A 100 -7.29 6.73 2.25
N ASP A 101 -6.55 7.72 1.75
CA ASP A 101 -7.08 9.02 1.36
C ASP A 101 -7.64 8.97 -0.07
N TYR A 102 -8.77 8.30 -0.24
CA TYR A 102 -9.54 8.25 -1.48
C TYR A 102 -11.05 8.31 -1.19
N PHE A 103 -11.80 8.82 -2.18
CA PHE A 103 -13.23 9.14 -2.04
C PHE A 103 -14.07 8.00 -1.45
N ASP A 104 -13.92 6.77 -1.97
CA ASP A 104 -14.75 5.63 -1.56
C ASP A 104 -14.50 5.22 -0.10
N ALA A 105 -13.26 5.38 0.40
CA ALA A 105 -12.96 5.13 1.80
C ALA A 105 -13.68 6.13 2.71
N HIS A 106 -13.68 7.41 2.35
CA HIS A 106 -14.41 8.44 3.08
C HIS A 106 -15.91 8.19 3.04
N LEU A 107 -16.46 7.79 1.90
CA LEU A 107 -17.88 7.45 1.75
C LEU A 107 -18.27 6.30 2.68
N LEU A 108 -17.49 5.23 2.75
CA LEU A 108 -17.73 4.11 3.66
C LEU A 108 -17.72 4.54 5.14
N LEU A 109 -16.81 5.44 5.52
CA LEU A 109 -16.76 5.98 6.89
C LEU A 109 -18.00 6.85 7.21
N ILE A 110 -18.47 7.65 6.27
CA ILE A 110 -19.69 8.46 6.43
C ILE A 110 -20.90 7.55 6.61
N ILE A 111 -21.07 6.51 5.79
CA ILE A 111 -22.15 5.54 5.90
C ILE A 111 -22.11 4.85 7.28
N ASP A 112 -20.92 4.42 7.74
CA ASP A 112 -20.76 3.81 9.09
C ASP A 112 -21.19 4.77 10.21
N TYR A 113 -20.84 6.04 10.07
CA TYR A 113 -21.21 7.09 11.04
C TYR A 113 -22.72 7.31 11.08
N LEU A 114 -23.38 7.41 9.91
CA LEU A 114 -24.82 7.62 9.83
C LEU A 114 -25.61 6.43 10.37
N LYS A 115 -25.11 5.21 10.17
CA LYS A 115 -25.77 3.98 10.67
C LYS A 115 -25.72 3.81 12.19
N LYS A 116 -24.80 4.51 12.87
CA LYS A 116 -24.62 4.43 14.33
C LYS A 116 -25.39 5.49 15.12
N LYS A 117 -26.06 6.41 14.41
CA LYS A 117 -27.01 7.37 15.00
C LYS A 117 -28.41 6.79 15.03
#